data_6f766756e4134c0c751126d3ff541ea3
#
_entry.id   6f766756e4134c0c751126d3ff541ea3
#
_cell.length_a   1.000
_cell.length_b   1.000
_cell.length_c   1.000
_cell.angle_alpha   90.00
_cell.angle_beta   90.00
_cell.angle_gamma   90.00
#
_symmetry.space_group_name_H-M   'P 1'
#
loop_
_entity.id
_entity.type
_entity.pdbx_description
1 polymer ?
#
loop_
_entity_poly.entity_id
_entity_poly.type
_entity_poly.pdbx_seq_one_letter_code
_entity_poly.pdbx_strand_id
1 'polypeptide(L)'
;MDAFGVADAQAAIEAMIPANNVDANKLGAAQAKAAGQVNNLVTMTNPQTVNAAGVYLIKATEEGYTYNLMSAYIGFGEVTKTIEGGEVVKYDYPSLVDTELDAKKTPIKVTKELTDGDNAGDHVVANGDILTYTVKTNVPYIAPTDTDKTFWVYDELTGAEYTE
;
A
#
# COMPACT_ATOMS: atom_id res chain seq x y z
N MET A 1 -7.32 -0.12 -21.11
CA MET A 1 -5.96 0.21 -21.58
C MET A 1 -5.64 1.69 -21.42
N ASP A 2 -6.52 2.59 -21.78
CA ASP A 2 -6.30 4.05 -21.59
C ASP A 2 -6.01 4.49 -20.15
N ALA A 3 -6.50 3.75 -19.15
CA ALA A 3 -6.26 4.04 -17.73
C ALA A 3 -4.78 4.04 -17.35
N PHE A 4 -3.94 3.29 -18.06
CA PHE A 4 -2.50 3.20 -17.80
C PHE A 4 -1.66 4.13 -18.67
N GLY A 5 -2.24 4.74 -19.70
CA GLY A 5 -1.52 5.56 -20.67
C GLY A 5 -0.49 4.75 -21.48
N VAL A 6 -0.78 3.47 -21.71
CA VAL A 6 0.08 2.53 -22.45
C VAL A 6 -0.66 1.98 -23.67
N ALA A 7 0.09 1.51 -24.66
CA ALA A 7 -0.46 1.17 -25.97
C ALA A 7 -1.34 -0.09 -25.97
N ASP A 8 -1.06 -1.05 -25.10
CA ASP A 8 -1.73 -2.35 -25.09
C ASP A 8 -1.73 -3.01 -23.70
N ALA A 9 -2.40 -4.16 -23.60
CA ALA A 9 -2.52 -4.91 -22.34
C ALA A 9 -1.17 -5.46 -21.86
N GLN A 10 -0.28 -5.83 -22.76
CA GLN A 10 1.04 -6.35 -22.40
C GLN A 10 1.86 -5.26 -21.71
N ALA A 11 1.91 -4.06 -22.29
CA ALA A 11 2.60 -2.93 -21.69
C ALA A 11 2.00 -2.52 -20.32
N ALA A 12 0.67 -2.68 -20.15
CA ALA A 12 0.02 -2.46 -18.86
C ALA A 12 0.46 -3.47 -17.79
N ILE A 13 0.55 -4.74 -18.16
CA ILE A 13 1.05 -5.81 -17.29
C ILE A 13 2.52 -5.53 -16.91
N GLU A 14 3.36 -5.24 -17.90
CA GLU A 14 4.79 -4.97 -17.71
C GLU A 14 5.02 -3.77 -16.76
N ALA A 15 4.21 -2.73 -16.88
CA ALA A 15 4.28 -1.57 -15.99
C ALA A 15 3.97 -1.89 -14.52
N MET A 16 3.25 -2.97 -14.24
CA MET A 16 2.91 -3.42 -12.90
C MET A 16 3.86 -4.47 -12.32
N ILE A 17 4.81 -4.96 -13.10
CA ILE A 17 5.82 -5.92 -12.62
C ILE A 17 6.94 -5.14 -11.91
N PRO A 18 7.16 -5.33 -10.59
CA PRO A 18 8.16 -4.56 -9.85
C PRO A 18 9.59 -4.71 -10.40
N ALA A 19 9.94 -5.91 -10.89
CA ALA A 19 11.25 -6.18 -11.48
C ALA A 19 11.53 -5.40 -12.76
N ASN A 20 10.49 -5.01 -13.51
CA ASN A 20 10.61 -4.28 -14.77
C ASN A 20 10.55 -2.76 -14.56
N ASN A 21 10.13 -2.30 -13.40
CA ASN A 21 9.94 -0.90 -13.15
C ASN A 21 10.70 -0.44 -11.90
N VAL A 22 11.93 0.01 -12.11
CA VAL A 22 12.82 0.51 -11.06
C VAL A 22 12.43 1.89 -10.53
N ASP A 23 11.55 2.60 -11.22
CA ASP A 23 11.00 3.88 -10.77
C ASP A 23 9.75 3.63 -9.90
N ALA A 24 9.94 3.72 -8.58
CA ALA A 24 8.89 3.50 -7.60
C ALA A 24 7.65 4.40 -7.80
N ASN A 25 7.84 5.62 -8.34
CA ASN A 25 6.71 6.54 -8.59
C ASN A 25 5.88 6.06 -9.78
N LYS A 26 6.53 5.58 -10.83
CA LYS A 26 5.82 5.02 -12.00
C LYS A 26 5.10 3.73 -11.66
N LEU A 27 5.76 2.86 -10.91
CA LEU A 27 5.14 1.62 -10.42
C LEU A 27 3.92 1.94 -9.53
N GLY A 28 4.07 2.83 -8.55
CA GLY A 28 2.98 3.25 -7.68
C GLY A 28 1.81 3.87 -8.46
N ALA A 29 2.09 4.69 -9.48
CA ALA A 29 1.05 5.27 -10.34
C ALA A 29 0.32 4.19 -11.17
N ALA A 30 1.02 3.19 -11.69
CA ALA A 30 0.42 2.07 -12.41
C ALA A 30 -0.47 1.22 -11.50
N GLN A 31 0.03 0.87 -10.31
CA GLN A 31 -0.73 0.14 -9.29
C GLN A 31 -1.99 0.88 -8.86
N ALA A 32 -1.91 2.18 -8.61
CA ALA A 32 -3.03 3.01 -8.22
C ALA A 32 -4.11 3.09 -9.31
N LYS A 33 -3.71 3.24 -10.58
CA LYS A 33 -4.63 3.20 -11.72
C LYS A 33 -5.32 1.85 -11.83
N ALA A 34 -4.57 0.75 -11.69
CA ALA A 34 -5.13 -0.60 -11.71
C ALA A 34 -6.14 -0.80 -10.56
N ALA A 35 -5.82 -0.36 -9.35
CA ALA A 35 -6.71 -0.47 -8.20
C ALA A 35 -8.02 0.30 -8.40
N GLY A 36 -7.99 1.44 -9.07
CA GLY A 36 -9.19 2.22 -9.42
C GLY A 36 -10.13 1.52 -10.41
N GLN A 37 -9.68 0.46 -11.09
CA GLN A 37 -10.48 -0.34 -12.02
C GLN A 37 -11.03 -1.63 -11.37
N VAL A 38 -10.62 -1.94 -10.15
CA VAL A 38 -11.04 -3.17 -9.45
C VAL A 38 -12.22 -2.85 -8.53
N ASN A 39 -13.37 -3.43 -8.85
CA ASN A 39 -14.59 -3.21 -8.08
C ASN A 39 -14.71 -4.14 -6.85
N ASN A 40 -14.01 -5.27 -6.84
CA ASN A 40 -14.09 -6.26 -5.78
C ASN A 40 -12.70 -6.74 -5.38
N LEU A 41 -12.36 -6.57 -4.11
CA LEU A 41 -11.18 -7.19 -3.51
C LEU A 41 -11.59 -8.50 -2.84
N VAL A 42 -10.78 -9.52 -3.03
CA VAL A 42 -10.96 -10.82 -2.35
C VAL A 42 -10.02 -10.83 -1.14
N THR A 43 -10.56 -11.17 0.02
CA THR A 43 -9.73 -11.39 1.20
C THR A 43 -8.80 -12.56 0.97
N MET A 44 -7.51 -12.36 1.17
CA MET A 44 -6.49 -13.39 1.03
C MET A 44 -5.97 -13.86 2.38
N THR A 45 -5.47 -15.06 2.41
CA THR A 45 -4.69 -15.62 3.50
C THR A 45 -3.19 -15.36 3.26
N ASN A 46 -2.36 -15.61 4.27
CA ASN A 46 -0.91 -15.58 4.11
C ASN A 46 -0.35 -16.93 4.62
N PRO A 47 0.20 -17.78 3.77
CA PRO A 47 0.33 -17.63 2.31
C PRO A 47 -1.01 -17.78 1.56
N GLN A 48 -1.07 -17.22 0.35
CA GLN A 48 -2.20 -17.33 -0.57
C GLN A 48 -1.83 -18.17 -1.78
N THR A 49 -2.61 -19.20 -2.05
CA THR A 49 -2.49 -19.99 -3.28
C THR A 49 -3.34 -19.36 -4.38
N VAL A 50 -2.77 -19.25 -5.57
CA VAL A 50 -3.46 -18.82 -6.79
C VAL A 50 -3.31 -19.87 -7.88
N ASN A 51 -4.29 -19.96 -8.79
CA ASN A 51 -4.35 -21.01 -9.81
C ASN A 51 -4.07 -20.49 -11.23
N ALA A 52 -3.78 -19.18 -11.37
CA ALA A 52 -3.55 -18.58 -12.67
C ALA A 52 -2.28 -17.72 -12.64
N ALA A 53 -1.56 -17.70 -13.76
CA ALA A 53 -0.51 -16.71 -13.97
C ALA A 53 -1.14 -15.33 -14.18
N GLY A 54 -0.46 -14.29 -13.71
CA GLY A 54 -0.93 -12.93 -13.87
C GLY A 54 -0.32 -11.94 -12.89
N VAL A 55 -0.79 -10.70 -12.95
CA VAL A 55 -0.45 -9.65 -11.99
C VAL A 55 -1.56 -9.56 -10.94
N TYR A 56 -1.16 -9.66 -9.71
CA TYR A 56 -2.03 -9.56 -8.54
C TYR A 56 -1.78 -8.24 -7.83
N LEU A 57 -2.85 -7.46 -7.61
CA LEU A 57 -2.80 -6.27 -6.78
C LEU A 57 -3.16 -6.65 -5.35
N ILE A 58 -2.36 -6.19 -4.40
CA ILE A 58 -2.48 -6.55 -3.00
C ILE A 58 -2.58 -5.27 -2.17
N LYS A 59 -3.66 -5.18 -1.39
CA LYS A 59 -3.86 -4.12 -0.41
C LYS A 59 -3.81 -4.74 0.99
N ALA A 60 -2.93 -4.24 1.84
CA ALA A 60 -2.87 -4.63 3.24
C ALA A 60 -3.53 -3.55 4.12
N THR A 61 -4.13 -3.99 5.21
CA THR A 61 -4.72 -3.12 6.23
C THR A 61 -4.34 -3.64 7.62
N GLU A 62 -3.90 -2.74 8.48
CA GLU A 62 -3.56 -3.03 9.87
C GLU A 62 -3.82 -1.77 10.70
N GLU A 63 -4.38 -1.91 11.88
CA GLU A 63 -4.62 -0.77 12.77
C GLU A 63 -3.31 -0.09 13.16
N GLY A 64 -3.29 1.23 13.08
CA GLY A 64 -2.10 2.04 13.40
C GLY A 64 -1.02 2.06 12.31
N TYR A 65 -1.28 1.48 11.13
CA TYR A 65 -0.34 1.47 10.01
C TYR A 65 -1.00 1.81 8.68
N THR A 66 -0.21 2.37 7.79
CA THR A 66 -0.54 2.49 6.37
C THR A 66 0.38 1.62 5.55
N TYR A 67 -0.16 1.06 4.49
CA TYR A 67 0.57 0.22 3.55
C TYR A 67 0.53 0.82 2.15
N ASN A 68 1.66 0.76 1.47
CA ASN A 68 1.66 1.03 0.04
C ASN A 68 0.93 -0.11 -0.67
N LEU A 69 0.23 0.25 -1.76
CA LEU A 69 -0.32 -0.74 -2.66
C LEU A 69 0.83 -1.55 -3.27
N MET A 70 0.65 -2.86 -3.37
CA MET A 70 1.65 -3.78 -3.89
C MET A 70 1.14 -4.48 -5.14
N SER A 71 2.05 -4.96 -5.96
CA SER A 71 1.74 -5.90 -7.04
C SER A 71 2.73 -7.05 -7.05
N ALA A 72 2.23 -8.24 -7.37
CA ALA A 72 3.03 -9.42 -7.61
C ALA A 72 2.75 -9.96 -9.01
N TYR A 73 3.78 -10.32 -9.73
CA TYR A 73 3.66 -11.10 -10.94
C TYR A 73 3.89 -12.58 -10.62
N ILE A 74 2.90 -13.39 -10.89
CA ILE A 74 2.98 -14.85 -10.77
C ILE A 74 3.05 -15.41 -12.18
N GLY A 75 4.17 -15.99 -12.52
CA GLY A 75 4.42 -16.62 -13.82
C GLY A 75 4.71 -18.09 -13.69
N PHE A 76 4.91 -18.73 -14.82
CA PHE A 76 5.41 -20.10 -14.87
C PHE A 76 6.95 -20.09 -14.76
N GLY A 77 7.52 -21.15 -14.18
CA GLY A 77 8.94 -21.38 -14.18
C GLY A 77 9.48 -21.68 -15.58
N GLU A 78 10.74 -22.02 -15.66
CA GLU A 78 11.38 -22.34 -16.96
C GLU A 78 10.86 -23.65 -17.53
N VAL A 79 10.58 -23.65 -18.82
CA VAL A 79 10.23 -24.87 -19.56
C VAL A 79 11.50 -25.69 -19.80
N THR A 80 11.54 -26.89 -19.29
CA THR A 80 12.64 -27.82 -19.59
C THR A 80 12.30 -28.65 -20.81
N LYS A 81 13.36 -28.92 -21.63
CA LYS A 81 13.24 -29.71 -22.84
C LYS A 81 14.09 -30.97 -22.68
N THR A 82 13.47 -32.11 -22.95
CA THR A 82 14.21 -33.37 -23.09
C THR A 82 14.60 -33.55 -24.54
N ILE A 83 15.91 -33.75 -24.82
CA ILE A 83 16.44 -33.91 -26.15
C ILE A 83 16.99 -35.33 -26.29
N GLU A 84 16.53 -36.06 -27.29
CA GLU A 84 17.01 -37.38 -27.64
C GLU A 84 17.36 -37.39 -29.13
N GLY A 85 18.54 -37.89 -29.48
CA GLY A 85 19.00 -37.95 -30.87
C GLY A 85 19.13 -36.60 -31.60
N GLY A 86 19.23 -35.48 -30.85
CA GLY A 86 19.26 -34.11 -31.40
C GLY A 86 17.90 -33.48 -31.62
N GLU A 87 16.81 -34.17 -31.30
CA GLU A 87 15.44 -33.67 -31.42
C GLU A 87 14.81 -33.50 -30.04
N VAL A 88 13.93 -32.48 -29.91
CA VAL A 88 13.14 -32.28 -28.69
C VAL A 88 12.01 -33.29 -28.64
N VAL A 89 12.07 -34.21 -27.70
CA VAL A 89 11.04 -35.28 -27.54
C VAL A 89 10.00 -34.96 -26.47
N LYS A 90 10.30 -34.03 -25.55
CA LYS A 90 9.39 -33.67 -24.48
C LYS A 90 9.60 -32.24 -24.03
N TYR A 91 8.52 -31.56 -23.68
CA TYR A 91 8.51 -30.30 -22.94
C TYR A 91 7.87 -30.54 -21.57
N ASP A 92 8.60 -30.20 -20.51
CA ASP A 92 8.04 -30.15 -19.16
C ASP A 92 7.71 -28.69 -18.82
N TYR A 93 6.42 -28.42 -18.68
CA TYR A 93 5.89 -27.13 -18.31
C TYR A 93 5.81 -27.06 -16.77
N PRO A 94 6.54 -26.15 -16.14
CA PRO A 94 6.54 -26.04 -14.70
C PRO A 94 5.23 -25.47 -14.18
N SER A 95 5.00 -25.67 -12.87
CA SER A 95 3.94 -25.00 -12.14
C SER A 95 4.21 -23.50 -12.01
N LEU A 96 3.25 -22.78 -11.47
CA LEU A 96 3.42 -21.38 -11.07
C LEU A 96 4.55 -21.26 -10.05
N VAL A 97 5.31 -20.17 -10.16
CA VAL A 97 6.45 -19.89 -9.28
C VAL A 97 5.95 -19.18 -8.03
N ASP A 98 6.38 -19.64 -6.87
CA ASP A 98 6.13 -18.97 -5.61
C ASP A 98 6.81 -17.59 -5.59
N THR A 99 6.10 -16.61 -5.06
CA THR A 99 6.57 -15.23 -4.98
C THR A 99 6.36 -14.70 -3.57
N GLU A 100 7.40 -14.16 -2.99
CA GLU A 100 7.34 -13.45 -1.72
C GLU A 100 7.26 -11.94 -1.96
N LEU A 101 6.48 -11.26 -1.13
CA LEU A 101 6.34 -9.82 -1.15
C LEU A 101 6.59 -9.24 0.24
N ASP A 102 7.48 -8.26 0.28
CA ASP A 102 7.68 -7.45 1.47
C ASP A 102 6.71 -6.26 1.49
N ALA A 103 5.81 -6.27 2.45
CA ALA A 103 4.85 -5.20 2.63
C ALA A 103 5.52 -3.97 3.28
N LYS A 104 5.62 -2.88 2.53
CA LYS A 104 6.13 -1.63 3.04
C LYS A 104 5.06 -0.92 3.87
N LYS A 105 5.24 -0.87 5.19
CA LYS A 105 4.32 -0.23 6.12
C LYS A 105 4.94 0.99 6.80
N THR A 106 4.10 1.97 7.06
CA THR A 106 4.45 3.18 7.80
C THR A 106 3.52 3.31 9.00
N PRO A 107 4.05 3.44 10.24
CA PRO A 107 3.20 3.62 11.40
C PRO A 107 2.52 4.99 11.36
N ILE A 108 1.24 5.03 11.73
CA ILE A 108 0.52 6.27 11.99
C ILE A 108 0.81 6.64 13.44
N LYS A 109 1.55 7.73 13.64
CA LYS A 109 1.87 8.24 14.98
C LYS A 109 1.09 9.52 15.20
N VAL A 110 0.38 9.57 16.31
CA VAL A 110 -0.22 10.81 16.81
C VAL A 110 0.39 11.10 18.15
N THR A 111 0.94 12.30 18.32
CA THR A 111 1.41 12.78 19.61
C THR A 111 0.67 14.07 19.95
N LYS A 112 0.30 14.23 21.22
CA LYS A 112 -0.29 15.44 21.76
C LYS A 112 0.59 15.88 22.93
N GLU A 113 1.09 17.09 22.86
CA GLU A 113 1.98 17.66 23.88
C GLU A 113 1.42 19.00 24.33
N LEU A 114 1.42 19.23 25.64
CA LEU A 114 1.20 20.55 26.18
C LEU A 114 2.43 21.41 25.89
N THR A 115 2.25 22.45 25.09
CA THR A 115 3.39 23.25 24.58
C THR A 115 3.48 24.63 25.19
N ASP A 116 2.35 25.18 25.65
CA ASP A 116 2.27 26.49 26.25
C ASP A 116 0.98 26.61 27.07
N GLY A 117 0.89 27.68 27.85
CA GLY A 117 -0.28 28.00 28.64
C GLY A 117 0.05 28.21 30.13
N ASP A 118 -0.98 28.54 30.88
CA ASP A 118 -0.86 28.78 32.32
C ASP A 118 -0.46 27.47 33.03
N ASN A 119 0.61 27.56 33.82
CA ASN A 119 1.14 26.42 34.59
C ASN A 119 1.48 25.15 33.78
N ALA A 120 1.76 25.27 32.49
CA ALA A 120 2.08 24.14 31.63
C ALA A 120 3.29 23.34 32.09
N GLY A 121 4.25 23.97 32.76
CA GLY A 121 5.50 23.35 33.22
C GLY A 121 5.35 22.42 34.42
N ASP A 122 4.37 22.62 35.28
CA ASP A 122 4.13 21.80 36.45
C ASP A 122 2.90 20.88 36.34
N HIS A 123 2.18 20.98 35.23
CA HIS A 123 0.95 20.23 34.94
C HIS A 123 -0.18 20.47 35.95
N VAL A 124 -0.14 21.56 36.67
CA VAL A 124 -1.19 21.99 37.63
C VAL A 124 -2.04 23.07 36.94
N VAL A 125 -3.31 22.81 36.76
CA VAL A 125 -4.23 23.72 36.06
C VAL A 125 -5.39 24.10 36.98
N ALA A 126 -5.86 25.32 36.84
CA ALA A 126 -7.02 25.86 37.55
C ALA A 126 -8.15 26.19 36.57
N ASN A 127 -9.33 26.42 37.12
CA ASN A 127 -10.47 26.82 36.28
C ASN A 127 -10.20 28.22 35.71
N GLY A 128 -10.25 28.30 34.39
CA GLY A 128 -10.02 29.50 33.61
C GLY A 128 -8.61 29.60 33.02
N ASP A 129 -7.70 28.67 33.31
CA ASP A 129 -6.38 28.60 32.69
C ASP A 129 -6.52 28.27 31.20
N ILE A 130 -5.67 28.90 30.37
CA ILE A 130 -5.62 28.66 28.94
C ILE A 130 -4.41 27.74 28.68
N LEU A 131 -4.66 26.61 28.00
CA LEU A 131 -3.65 25.62 27.67
C LEU A 131 -3.52 25.47 26.17
N THR A 132 -2.29 25.44 25.68
CA THR A 132 -2.01 25.19 24.27
C THR A 132 -1.39 23.83 24.08
N TYR A 133 -2.05 23.01 23.25
CA TYR A 133 -1.55 21.70 22.87
C TYR A 133 -1.09 21.69 21.43
N THR A 134 0.03 21.03 21.18
CA THR A 134 0.48 20.73 19.84
C THR A 134 0.21 19.26 19.52
N VAL A 135 -0.57 19.05 18.48
CA VAL A 135 -0.82 17.70 17.93
C VAL A 135 0.04 17.52 16.69
N LYS A 136 0.85 16.47 16.67
CA LYS A 136 1.68 16.09 15.53
C LYS A 136 1.29 14.71 15.05
N THR A 137 1.14 14.57 13.74
CA THR A 137 0.88 13.28 13.10
C THR A 137 1.55 13.22 11.75
N ASN A 138 1.81 12.02 11.25
CA ASN A 138 2.23 11.82 9.88
C ASN A 138 1.00 11.55 9.02
N VAL A 139 0.87 12.28 7.93
CA VAL A 139 -0.17 12.02 6.94
C VAL A 139 0.19 10.75 6.18
N PRO A 140 -0.70 9.74 6.14
CA PRO A 140 -0.46 8.52 5.39
C PRO A 140 -0.35 8.81 3.89
N TYR A 141 0.38 7.95 3.18
CA TYR A 141 0.41 8.03 1.73
C TYR A 141 -1.00 7.76 1.17
N ILE A 142 -1.49 8.69 0.38
CA ILE A 142 -2.72 8.57 -0.38
C ILE A 142 -2.35 8.61 -1.85
N ALA A 143 -2.79 7.61 -2.62
CA ALA A 143 -2.48 7.54 -4.04
C ALA A 143 -3.01 8.78 -4.78
N PRO A 144 -2.27 9.35 -5.75
CA PRO A 144 -2.70 10.53 -6.51
C PRO A 144 -4.06 10.35 -7.21
N THR A 145 -4.40 9.10 -7.53
CA THR A 145 -5.65 8.70 -8.19
C THR A 145 -6.80 8.43 -7.24
N ASP A 146 -6.55 8.46 -5.93
CA ASP A 146 -7.62 8.31 -4.94
C ASP A 146 -8.55 9.53 -4.99
N THR A 147 -9.84 9.28 -5.02
CA THR A 147 -10.87 10.33 -5.06
C THR A 147 -11.19 10.89 -3.69
N ASP A 148 -10.99 10.09 -2.65
CA ASP A 148 -11.14 10.53 -1.26
C ASP A 148 -9.75 10.71 -0.63
N LYS A 149 -9.33 11.97 -0.50
CA LYS A 149 -8.05 12.38 0.07
C LYS A 149 -8.24 13.02 1.45
N THR A 150 -9.25 12.59 2.16
CA THR A 150 -9.58 13.15 3.46
C THR A 150 -8.76 12.47 4.56
N PHE A 151 -8.14 13.26 5.40
CA PHE A 151 -7.43 12.82 6.59
C PHE A 151 -8.00 13.54 7.81
N TRP A 152 -8.49 12.79 8.79
CA TRP A 152 -9.10 13.35 9.98
C TRP A 152 -8.23 13.06 11.20
N VAL A 153 -8.09 14.06 12.05
CA VAL A 153 -7.53 13.92 13.39
C VAL A 153 -8.66 14.21 14.36
N TYR A 154 -8.92 13.26 15.24
CA TYR A 154 -9.93 13.40 16.29
C TYR A 154 -9.22 13.65 17.61
N ASP A 155 -9.69 14.63 18.36
CA ASP A 155 -9.26 14.90 19.73
C ASP A 155 -10.48 14.98 20.62
N GLU A 156 -10.47 14.22 21.71
CA GLU A 156 -11.54 14.23 22.69
C GLU A 156 -11.04 14.96 23.93
N LEU A 157 -11.75 16.03 24.28
CA LEU A 157 -11.44 16.86 25.44
C LEU A 157 -12.40 16.54 26.57
N THR A 158 -11.86 16.29 27.76
CA THR A 158 -12.66 16.10 28.98
C THR A 158 -12.26 17.13 30.04
N GLY A 159 -13.24 17.85 30.54
CA GLY A 159 -13.01 18.86 31.60
C GLY A 159 -12.44 20.20 31.11
N ALA A 160 -12.44 20.44 29.81
CA ALA A 160 -12.02 21.71 29.20
C ALA A 160 -12.90 22.02 27.96
N GLU A 161 -12.82 23.24 27.47
CA GLU A 161 -13.48 23.69 26.25
C GLU A 161 -12.43 24.17 25.24
N TYR A 162 -12.73 23.99 23.95
CA TYR A 162 -11.93 24.55 22.88
C TYR A 162 -12.19 26.06 22.81
N THR A 163 -11.10 26.82 22.73
CA THR A 163 -11.13 28.24 22.39
C THR A 163 -10.53 28.46 21.03
N GLU A 164 -11.13 29.28 20.19
CA GLU A 164 -10.61 29.68 18.88
C GLU A 164 -9.48 30.71 19.02
#